data_a49c5ad300bdab7e8d0642b6dc5fc79a
#
_entry.id   a49c5ad300bdab7e8d0642b6dc5fc79a
#
_cell.length_a   1.000
_cell.length_b   1.000
_cell.length_c   1.000
_cell.angle_alpha   90.00
_cell.angle_beta   90.00
_cell.angle_gamma   90.00
#
_symmetry.space_group_name_H-M   'P 1'
#
loop_
_entity.id
_entity.type
_entity.pdbx_description
1 polymer ?
#
loop_
_entity_poly.entity_id
_entity_poly.type
_entity_poly.pdbx_seq_one_letter_code
_entity_poly.pdbx_strand_id
1 'polypeptide(L)'
;MTTEQNPKKAMWLSLIPGLGQIYNKQKTKGYIFLAVTVLFLVYFIGIGAGELAKLVTLGTVRGQDNSLFILIRGAFHLIITIVYFLFYALNIKDAGTVAKRINNGIAVPKTGKEMVQAIYENGFPYLLIIPSYIAMTFAIIFPVLVTLMIAFTNYDFKHTAPTTLLDWIGFQNFTNMWTLSTFRSAFTSVLGWTLIWALAASTLQIVLGILTAIVANQPFVKGKRIFGVIFLLPWAVPAFITILTFSNMFNDSVGAINAQVLPLFAKIFPFLDGVLIPWKTDPTWTKIALIMMQGWLGFPYIYVLTLGILQSIPNDLYEAAYIDGANGWQKFRNITFPMIMAVAAPTLISQYTFNFNNFSIIYLFNDGGPGSVGGNAGSTDILISWIYKLTTNTSPQYSMAAAVTLIISVIVISISMVAFKKLHAFDMEDV
;
A
#
# COMPACT_ATOMS: atom_id res chain seq x y z
N MET A 1 44.66 32.67 8.27
CA MET A 1 44.83 31.65 7.23
C MET A 1 43.96 30.43 7.57
N THR A 2 42.83 30.28 6.93
CA THR A 2 42.03 29.05 7.03
C THR A 2 42.77 27.98 6.27
N THR A 3 43.34 26.99 6.97
CA THR A 3 43.98 25.84 6.33
C THR A 3 42.94 25.13 5.44
N GLU A 4 43.17 25.17 4.14
CA GLU A 4 42.36 24.55 3.14
C GLU A 4 42.22 23.03 3.47
N GLN A 5 41.00 22.54 3.61
CA GLN A 5 40.72 21.13 3.94
C GLN A 5 40.56 20.35 2.65
N ASN A 6 41.26 19.22 2.49
CA ASN A 6 41.09 18.37 1.31
C ASN A 6 39.88 17.44 1.45
N PRO A 7 38.81 17.66 0.66
CA PRO A 7 37.58 16.85 0.77
C PRO A 7 37.80 15.34 0.52
N LYS A 8 38.69 14.99 -0.44
CA LYS A 8 39.02 13.59 -0.72
C LYS A 8 39.74 12.96 0.46
N LYS A 9 40.69 13.69 1.09
CA LYS A 9 41.41 13.19 2.27
C LYS A 9 40.46 12.99 3.45
N ALA A 10 39.51 13.91 3.67
CA ALA A 10 38.48 13.76 4.71
C ALA A 10 37.63 12.52 4.51
N MET A 11 37.19 12.24 3.26
CA MET A 11 36.43 11.03 2.91
C MET A 11 37.27 9.76 3.14
N TRP A 12 38.53 9.74 2.71
CA TRP A 12 39.43 8.59 2.91
C TRP A 12 39.66 8.31 4.40
N LEU A 13 39.89 9.32 5.21
CA LEU A 13 40.03 9.15 6.66
C LEU A 13 38.74 8.63 7.29
N SER A 14 37.56 8.94 6.75
CA SER A 14 36.26 8.47 7.22
C SER A 14 35.96 7.01 6.87
N LEU A 15 36.86 6.28 6.18
CA LEU A 15 36.79 4.81 6.13
C LEU A 15 36.92 4.21 7.56
N ILE A 16 37.65 4.90 8.45
CA ILE A 16 37.51 4.70 9.90
C ILE A 16 36.52 5.77 10.39
N PRO A 17 35.27 5.41 10.74
CA PRO A 17 34.25 6.38 11.06
C PRO A 17 34.67 7.38 12.12
N GLY A 18 34.42 8.66 11.85
CA GLY A 18 34.74 9.75 12.74
C GLY A 18 36.12 10.40 12.48
N LEU A 19 37.10 9.73 11.87
CA LEU A 19 38.43 10.33 11.66
C LEU A 19 38.38 11.52 10.66
N GLY A 20 37.57 11.45 9.64
CA GLY A 20 37.38 12.55 8.70
C GLY A 20 36.72 13.77 9.35
N GLN A 21 35.81 13.59 10.27
CA GLN A 21 35.23 14.68 11.07
C GLN A 21 36.25 15.28 12.02
N ILE A 22 37.09 14.46 12.66
CA ILE A 22 38.20 14.94 13.49
C ILE A 22 39.20 15.75 12.67
N TYR A 23 39.53 15.27 11.45
CA TYR A 23 40.35 16.03 10.49
C TYR A 23 39.75 17.41 10.17
N ASN A 24 38.45 17.49 10.01
CA ASN A 24 37.68 18.73 9.80
C ASN A 24 37.48 19.55 11.07
N LYS A 25 38.19 19.25 12.18
CA LYS A 25 38.11 19.89 13.49
C LYS A 25 36.75 19.74 14.20
N GLN A 26 35.91 18.81 13.79
CA GLN A 26 34.65 18.48 14.44
C GLN A 26 34.81 17.30 15.43
N LYS A 27 35.61 17.44 16.48
CA LYS A 27 35.99 16.35 17.39
C LYS A 27 34.78 15.64 18.00
N THR A 28 33.81 16.36 18.53
CA THR A 28 32.59 15.79 19.16
C THR A 28 31.86 14.90 18.19
N LYS A 29 31.61 15.36 16.97
CA LYS A 29 30.94 14.60 15.93
C LYS A 29 31.73 13.34 15.55
N GLY A 30 33.07 13.48 15.41
CA GLY A 30 33.95 12.36 15.12
C GLY A 30 33.91 11.28 16.19
N TYR A 31 33.94 11.64 17.47
CA TYR A 31 33.81 10.67 18.57
C TYR A 31 32.44 9.99 18.60
N ILE A 32 31.36 10.69 18.25
CA ILE A 32 30.02 10.06 18.15
C ILE A 32 30.02 8.99 17.05
N PHE A 33 30.54 9.30 15.85
CA PHE A 33 30.62 8.31 14.76
C PHE A 33 31.49 7.11 15.15
N LEU A 34 32.62 7.33 15.83
CA LEU A 34 33.49 6.29 16.32
C LEU A 34 32.79 5.41 17.37
N ALA A 35 32.12 6.03 18.35
CA ALA A 35 31.41 5.32 19.41
C ALA A 35 30.27 4.45 18.86
N VAL A 36 29.45 4.97 17.94
CA VAL A 36 28.40 4.19 17.27
C VAL A 36 29.00 3.00 16.50
N THR A 37 30.14 3.22 15.83
CA THR A 37 30.82 2.13 15.12
C THR A 37 31.36 1.06 16.05
N VAL A 38 31.99 1.45 17.16
CA VAL A 38 32.47 0.49 18.18
C VAL A 38 31.32 -0.30 18.76
N LEU A 39 30.22 0.35 19.11
CA LEU A 39 29.01 -0.33 19.61
C LEU A 39 28.45 -1.32 18.59
N PHE A 40 28.40 -0.91 17.31
CA PHE A 40 27.95 -1.80 16.26
C PHE A 40 28.89 -3.00 16.08
N LEU A 41 30.22 -2.80 16.10
CA LEU A 41 31.18 -3.89 15.97
C LEU A 41 31.09 -4.89 17.13
N VAL A 42 30.94 -4.41 18.37
CA VAL A 42 30.74 -5.25 19.55
C VAL A 42 29.46 -6.08 19.40
N TYR A 43 28.36 -5.45 19.00
CA TYR A 43 27.10 -6.12 18.72
C TYR A 43 27.25 -7.14 17.57
N PHE A 44 27.85 -6.73 16.46
CA PHE A 44 27.97 -7.57 15.26
C PHE A 44 28.83 -8.80 15.49
N ILE A 45 29.99 -8.64 16.17
CA ILE A 45 30.88 -9.77 16.51
C ILE A 45 30.23 -10.65 17.57
N GLY A 46 29.57 -10.08 18.58
CA GLY A 46 28.97 -10.83 19.68
C GLY A 46 27.72 -11.62 19.29
N ILE A 47 26.86 -11.05 18.43
CA ILE A 47 25.55 -11.63 18.12
C ILE A 47 25.27 -11.61 16.62
N GLY A 48 25.40 -10.45 15.96
CA GLY A 48 24.91 -10.20 14.62
C GLY A 48 25.45 -11.15 13.56
N ALA A 49 26.76 -11.39 13.55
CA ALA A 49 27.41 -12.29 12.61
C ALA A 49 26.93 -13.74 12.74
N GLY A 50 26.74 -14.21 13.97
CA GLY A 50 26.20 -15.55 14.26
C GLY A 50 24.77 -15.74 13.78
N GLU A 51 23.90 -14.76 14.01
CA GLU A 51 22.50 -14.84 13.58
C GLU A 51 22.37 -14.70 12.05
N LEU A 52 23.22 -13.89 11.41
CA LEU A 52 23.27 -13.80 9.94
C LEU A 52 23.85 -15.08 9.30
N ALA A 53 24.83 -15.74 9.95
CA ALA A 53 25.32 -17.03 9.49
C ALA A 53 24.23 -18.12 9.57
N LYS A 54 23.45 -18.15 10.65
CA LYS A 54 22.31 -19.07 10.79
C LYS A 54 21.23 -18.79 9.75
N LEU A 55 21.03 -17.54 9.33
CA LEU A 55 20.07 -17.17 8.28
C LEU A 55 20.38 -17.86 6.95
N VAL A 56 21.65 -18.09 6.64
CA VAL A 56 22.06 -18.78 5.40
C VAL A 56 21.63 -20.25 5.40
N THR A 57 21.71 -20.93 6.55
CA THR A 57 21.41 -22.37 6.67
C THR A 57 19.96 -22.66 7.10
N LEU A 58 19.25 -21.66 7.64
CA LEU A 58 17.91 -21.78 8.27
C LEU A 58 17.84 -22.86 9.38
N GLY A 59 18.98 -23.19 9.98
CA GLY A 59 19.13 -24.25 10.97
C GLY A 59 19.73 -25.52 10.41
N THR A 60 20.26 -26.37 11.29
CA THR A 60 20.98 -27.60 10.92
C THR A 60 20.52 -28.81 11.70
N VAL A 61 19.90 -28.62 12.86
CA VAL A 61 19.49 -29.71 13.76
C VAL A 61 17.98 -29.80 13.87
N ARG A 62 17.39 -30.83 13.22
CA ARG A 62 15.94 -31.11 13.29
C ARG A 62 15.52 -31.36 14.75
N GLY A 63 14.35 -30.82 15.12
CA GLY A 63 13.79 -30.95 16.47
C GLY A 63 14.38 -29.95 17.49
N GLN A 64 15.45 -29.24 17.16
CA GLN A 64 16.06 -28.20 18.01
C GLN A 64 15.99 -26.82 17.35
N ASP A 65 16.40 -26.72 16.09
CA ASP A 65 16.39 -25.46 15.35
C ASP A 65 14.98 -25.16 14.82
N ASN A 66 14.51 -23.93 15.10
CA ASN A 66 13.30 -23.43 14.49
C ASN A 66 13.64 -22.46 13.34
N SER A 67 13.59 -22.98 12.11
CA SER A 67 13.95 -22.24 10.91
C SER A 67 13.18 -20.94 10.74
N LEU A 68 11.90 -20.88 11.14
CA LEU A 68 11.10 -19.66 11.06
C LEU A 68 11.63 -18.59 12.02
N PHE A 69 11.94 -18.94 13.26
CA PHE A 69 12.53 -18.00 14.21
C PHE A 69 13.95 -17.59 13.82
N ILE A 70 14.73 -18.49 13.20
CA ILE A 70 16.04 -18.16 12.65
C ILE A 70 15.90 -17.15 11.51
N LEU A 71 14.95 -17.34 10.60
CA LEU A 71 14.67 -16.41 9.51
C LEU A 71 14.23 -15.04 10.05
N ILE A 72 13.30 -15.01 11.02
CA ILE A 72 12.81 -13.76 11.62
C ILE A 72 13.95 -13.01 12.34
N ARG A 73 14.76 -13.70 13.15
CA ARG A 73 15.92 -13.09 13.83
C ARG A 73 16.97 -12.63 12.82
N GLY A 74 17.28 -13.46 11.83
CA GLY A 74 18.20 -13.10 10.76
C GLY A 74 17.75 -11.86 9.99
N ALA A 75 16.46 -11.75 9.65
CA ALA A 75 15.88 -10.55 9.03
C ALA A 75 16.05 -9.30 9.90
N PHE A 76 15.84 -9.43 11.21
CA PHE A 76 16.05 -8.33 12.17
C PHE A 76 17.52 -7.87 12.18
N HIS A 77 18.47 -8.80 12.32
CA HIS A 77 19.90 -8.48 12.30
C HIS A 77 20.36 -7.94 10.94
N LEU A 78 19.75 -8.38 9.85
CA LEU A 78 19.99 -7.84 8.52
C LEU A 78 19.60 -6.36 8.41
N ILE A 79 18.42 -5.98 8.94
CA ILE A 79 17.98 -4.58 8.97
C ILE A 79 18.97 -3.73 9.77
N ILE A 80 19.38 -4.15 10.96
CA ILE A 80 20.36 -3.41 11.77
C ILE A 80 21.65 -3.22 10.98
N THR A 81 22.11 -4.26 10.31
CA THR A 81 23.33 -4.22 9.51
C THR A 81 23.20 -3.25 8.33
N ILE A 82 22.06 -3.27 7.60
CA ILE A 82 21.78 -2.33 6.50
C ILE A 82 21.74 -0.89 7.03
N VAL A 83 21.05 -0.64 8.14
CA VAL A 83 20.97 0.69 8.76
C VAL A 83 22.36 1.21 9.15
N TYR A 84 23.22 0.33 9.69
CA TYR A 84 24.59 0.70 10.00
C TYR A 84 25.38 1.03 8.72
N PHE A 85 25.28 0.27 7.65
CA PHE A 85 25.98 0.57 6.41
C PHE A 85 25.50 1.88 5.77
N LEU A 86 24.21 2.22 5.88
CA LEU A 86 23.70 3.53 5.49
C LEU A 86 24.32 4.64 6.34
N PHE A 87 24.38 4.47 7.65
CA PHE A 87 25.05 5.39 8.55
C PHE A 87 26.54 5.54 8.22
N TYR A 88 27.23 4.45 7.90
CA TYR A 88 28.62 4.43 7.46
C TYR A 88 28.84 5.23 6.16
N ALA A 89 27.98 5.05 5.17
CA ALA A 89 28.02 5.80 3.92
C ALA A 89 27.77 7.30 4.15
N LEU A 90 26.83 7.64 5.02
CA LEU A 90 26.56 9.02 5.42
C LEU A 90 27.74 9.65 6.14
N ASN A 91 28.46 8.93 7.01
CA ASN A 91 29.67 9.39 7.66
C ASN A 91 30.76 9.81 6.63
N ILE A 92 31.00 8.99 5.60
CA ILE A 92 31.98 9.30 4.55
C ILE A 92 31.56 10.54 3.75
N LYS A 93 30.29 10.59 3.31
CA LYS A 93 29.74 11.71 2.54
C LYS A 93 29.77 13.02 3.34
N ASP A 94 29.42 12.97 4.62
CA ASP A 94 29.44 14.12 5.54
C ASP A 94 30.84 14.72 5.66
N ALA A 95 31.85 13.92 5.88
CA ALA A 95 33.23 14.39 6.02
C ALA A 95 33.71 15.17 4.78
N GLY A 96 33.40 14.68 3.59
CA GLY A 96 33.70 15.36 2.32
C GLY A 96 32.92 16.67 2.15
N THR A 97 31.63 16.65 2.51
CA THR A 97 30.76 17.84 2.40
C THR A 97 31.19 18.93 3.37
N VAL A 98 31.52 18.57 4.61
CA VAL A 98 32.02 19.50 5.62
C VAL A 98 33.34 20.14 5.19
N ALA A 99 34.28 19.36 4.65
CA ALA A 99 35.53 19.90 4.13
C ALA A 99 35.30 20.95 3.01
N LYS A 100 34.36 20.67 2.07
CA LYS A 100 33.97 21.65 1.04
C LYS A 100 33.35 22.91 1.63
N ARG A 101 32.49 22.80 2.65
CA ARG A 101 31.88 23.95 3.34
C ARG A 101 32.93 24.83 4.01
N ILE A 102 33.94 24.21 4.68
CA ILE A 102 35.04 24.94 5.31
C ILE A 102 35.84 25.75 4.25
N ASN A 103 36.15 25.12 3.10
CA ASN A 103 36.87 25.79 2.02
C ASN A 103 36.08 26.95 1.39
N ASN A 104 34.76 26.85 1.38
CA ASN A 104 33.86 27.91 0.90
C ASN A 104 33.59 28.98 1.95
N GLY A 105 34.28 28.97 3.11
CA GLY A 105 34.10 29.95 4.18
C GLY A 105 32.81 29.81 4.98
N ILE A 106 32.06 28.70 4.79
CA ILE A 106 30.80 28.42 5.50
C ILE A 106 31.14 27.94 6.91
N ALA A 107 30.57 28.56 7.93
CA ALA A 107 30.76 28.15 9.31
C ALA A 107 30.18 26.72 9.53
N VAL A 108 30.98 25.90 10.22
CA VAL A 108 30.56 24.52 10.58
C VAL A 108 30.68 24.33 12.09
N PRO A 109 29.73 23.62 12.72
CA PRO A 109 29.77 23.36 14.16
C PRO A 109 31.04 22.60 14.55
N LYS A 110 31.80 23.12 15.51
CA LYS A 110 33.07 22.52 16.00
C LYS A 110 32.92 21.93 17.39
N THR A 111 32.06 22.50 18.21
CA THR A 111 31.81 22.09 19.59
C THR A 111 30.51 21.34 19.73
N GLY A 112 30.34 20.59 20.84
CA GLY A 112 29.08 19.90 21.12
C GLY A 112 27.88 20.82 21.26
N LYS A 113 28.08 22.04 21.86
CA LYS A 113 27.03 23.05 21.97
C LYS A 113 26.58 23.58 20.61
N GLU A 114 27.53 23.95 19.75
CA GLU A 114 27.24 24.40 18.38
C GLU A 114 26.55 23.28 17.56
N MET A 115 26.92 22.01 17.78
CA MET A 115 26.29 20.89 17.11
C MET A 115 24.83 20.69 17.54
N VAL A 116 24.54 20.79 18.85
CA VAL A 116 23.16 20.71 19.36
C VAL A 116 22.35 21.89 18.83
N GLN A 117 22.91 23.10 18.81
CA GLN A 117 22.25 24.28 18.24
C GLN A 117 21.95 24.08 16.74
N ALA A 118 22.92 23.61 15.95
CA ALA A 118 22.74 23.36 14.54
C ALA A 118 21.70 22.25 14.26
N ILE A 119 21.60 21.23 15.14
CA ILE A 119 20.54 20.22 15.08
C ILE A 119 19.18 20.85 15.38
N TYR A 120 19.10 21.75 16.35
CA TYR A 120 17.86 22.46 16.69
C TYR A 120 17.39 23.38 15.55
N GLU A 121 18.32 24.13 14.95
CA GLU A 121 18.00 25.11 13.90
C GLU A 121 17.70 24.47 12.55
N ASN A 122 18.47 23.45 12.16
CA ASN A 122 18.39 22.86 10.81
C ASN A 122 17.95 21.40 10.79
N GLY A 123 18.06 20.69 11.91
CA GLY A 123 17.80 19.26 12.05
C GLY A 123 16.50 18.92 12.77
N PHE A 124 15.84 19.90 13.38
CA PHE A 124 14.63 19.67 14.17
C PHE A 124 13.51 18.92 13.41
N PRO A 125 13.19 19.25 12.14
CA PRO A 125 12.20 18.49 11.38
C PRO A 125 12.56 17.01 11.27
N TYR A 126 13.85 16.70 11.09
CA TYR A 126 14.32 15.30 11.01
C TYR A 126 14.18 14.57 12.34
N LEU A 127 14.43 15.25 13.48
CA LEU A 127 14.25 14.66 14.81
C LEU A 127 12.80 14.29 15.07
N LEU A 128 11.84 15.10 14.62
CA LEU A 128 10.41 14.81 14.76
C LEU A 128 9.98 13.60 13.93
N ILE A 129 10.64 13.35 12.80
CA ILE A 129 10.29 12.24 11.90
C ILE A 129 10.94 10.92 12.32
N ILE A 130 12.10 10.94 13.02
CA ILE A 130 12.83 9.72 13.43
C ILE A 130 11.95 8.70 14.16
N PRO A 131 11.15 9.05 15.20
CA PRO A 131 10.29 8.07 15.86
C PRO A 131 9.31 7.38 14.91
N SER A 132 8.75 8.13 13.96
CA SER A 132 7.84 7.59 12.94
C SER A 132 8.55 6.63 11.98
N TYR A 133 9.79 6.96 11.55
CA TYR A 133 10.58 6.06 10.72
C TYR A 133 10.99 4.78 11.46
N ILE A 134 11.32 4.88 12.74
CA ILE A 134 11.61 3.69 13.57
C ILE A 134 10.37 2.82 13.65
N ALA A 135 9.20 3.38 13.99
CA ALA A 135 7.94 2.65 14.05
C ALA A 135 7.60 2.00 12.70
N MET A 136 7.75 2.73 11.59
CA MET A 136 7.54 2.22 10.23
C MET A 136 8.49 1.07 9.89
N THR A 137 9.75 1.13 10.31
CA THR A 137 10.73 0.07 10.09
C THR A 137 10.28 -1.23 10.75
N PHE A 138 9.79 -1.19 11.98
CA PHE A 138 9.33 -2.38 12.71
C PHE A 138 7.93 -2.84 12.28
N ALA A 139 7.00 -1.92 12.01
CA ALA A 139 5.63 -2.26 11.69
C ALA A 139 5.40 -2.61 10.20
N ILE A 140 6.23 -2.12 9.29
CA ILE A 140 6.05 -2.28 7.84
C ILE A 140 7.27 -2.96 7.21
N ILE A 141 8.47 -2.36 7.29
CA ILE A 141 9.64 -2.84 6.54
C ILE A 141 10.06 -4.24 7.02
N PHE A 142 10.07 -4.48 8.32
CA PHE A 142 10.46 -5.76 8.87
C PHE A 142 9.52 -6.92 8.46
N PRO A 143 8.18 -6.86 8.63
CA PRO A 143 7.28 -7.89 8.13
C PRO A 143 7.35 -8.09 6.61
N VAL A 144 7.51 -7.01 5.83
CA VAL A 144 7.70 -7.11 4.38
C VAL A 144 8.96 -7.87 4.03
N LEU A 145 10.08 -7.61 4.72
CA LEU A 145 11.34 -8.33 4.52
C LEU A 145 11.20 -9.82 4.88
N VAL A 146 10.53 -10.14 5.98
CA VAL A 146 10.26 -11.53 6.38
C VAL A 146 9.41 -12.24 5.32
N THR A 147 8.34 -11.61 4.83
CA THR A 147 7.49 -12.16 3.76
C THR A 147 8.30 -12.37 2.47
N LEU A 148 9.14 -11.40 2.12
CA LEU A 148 10.03 -11.51 0.96
C LEU A 148 10.95 -12.74 1.10
N MET A 149 11.56 -12.94 2.25
CA MET A 149 12.42 -14.10 2.51
C MET A 149 11.65 -15.42 2.44
N ILE A 150 10.46 -15.49 3.05
CA ILE A 150 9.59 -16.69 3.02
C ILE A 150 9.26 -17.09 1.58
N ALA A 151 9.07 -16.17 0.66
CA ALA A 151 8.77 -16.45 -0.74
C ALA A 151 9.84 -17.30 -1.44
N PHE A 152 11.07 -17.27 -0.95
CA PHE A 152 12.21 -18.04 -1.48
C PHE A 152 12.50 -19.34 -0.71
N THR A 153 11.65 -19.72 0.25
CA THR A 153 11.76 -20.95 1.03
C THR A 153 10.70 -21.97 0.63
N ASN A 154 10.80 -23.19 1.19
CA ASN A 154 9.81 -24.25 1.04
C ASN A 154 8.78 -24.30 2.18
N TYR A 155 8.50 -23.18 2.85
CA TYR A 155 7.61 -23.13 4.01
C TYR A 155 6.16 -23.46 3.62
N ASP A 156 5.72 -24.66 3.97
CA ASP A 156 4.36 -25.16 3.74
C ASP A 156 3.93 -26.08 4.90
N PHE A 157 2.77 -26.75 4.75
CA PHE A 157 2.23 -27.67 5.76
C PHE A 157 3.10 -28.90 6.01
N LYS A 158 4.01 -29.26 5.09
CA LYS A 158 4.95 -30.37 5.24
C LYS A 158 6.26 -29.95 5.88
N HIS A 159 6.66 -28.70 5.65
CA HIS A 159 7.89 -28.10 6.15
C HIS A 159 7.56 -27.11 7.25
N THR A 160 7.28 -27.65 8.45
CA THR A 160 6.97 -26.87 9.65
C THR A 160 8.02 -27.10 10.73
N ALA A 161 8.80 -26.05 11.01
CA ALA A 161 9.81 -26.09 12.05
C ALA A 161 9.16 -26.22 13.45
N PRO A 162 9.81 -26.93 14.40
CA PRO A 162 11.14 -27.54 14.34
C PRO A 162 11.16 -28.98 13.82
N THR A 163 10.03 -29.58 13.51
CA THR A 163 9.93 -30.99 13.09
C THR A 163 10.60 -31.23 11.73
N THR A 164 10.44 -30.30 10.81
CA THR A 164 11.14 -30.24 9.52
C THR A 164 11.76 -28.87 9.35
N LEU A 165 13.03 -28.81 8.95
CA LEU A 165 13.71 -27.54 8.67
C LEU A 165 13.23 -26.97 7.33
N LEU A 166 13.30 -25.65 7.22
CA LEU A 166 13.09 -24.95 5.96
C LEU A 166 14.40 -24.91 5.17
N ASP A 167 14.25 -24.90 3.85
CA ASP A 167 15.34 -24.75 2.91
C ASP A 167 15.11 -23.56 1.98
N TRP A 168 16.20 -22.94 1.52
CA TRP A 168 16.15 -21.96 0.45
C TRP A 168 15.96 -22.67 -0.90
N ILE A 169 14.85 -22.44 -1.57
CA ILE A 169 14.53 -23.04 -2.88
C ILE A 169 14.61 -22.03 -4.04
N GLY A 170 15.09 -20.82 -3.77
CA GLY A 170 15.21 -19.78 -4.78
C GLY A 170 13.87 -19.42 -5.43
N PHE A 171 13.81 -19.40 -6.74
CA PHE A 171 12.62 -19.01 -7.51
C PHE A 171 11.60 -20.13 -7.74
N GLN A 172 11.73 -21.28 -7.09
CA GLN A 172 10.87 -22.44 -7.36
C GLN A 172 9.37 -22.16 -7.12
N ASN A 173 9.03 -21.38 -6.09
CA ASN A 173 7.62 -21.01 -5.86
C ASN A 173 7.05 -20.20 -7.03
N PHE A 174 7.84 -19.31 -7.60
CA PHE A 174 7.44 -18.50 -8.76
C PHE A 174 7.28 -19.36 -10.02
N THR A 175 8.18 -20.32 -10.25
CA THR A 175 8.08 -21.26 -11.39
C THR A 175 6.91 -22.20 -11.20
N ASN A 176 6.68 -22.73 -9.99
CA ASN A 176 5.56 -23.62 -9.67
C ASN A 176 4.20 -22.97 -9.95
N MET A 177 4.08 -21.67 -9.77
CA MET A 177 2.86 -20.93 -10.09
C MET A 177 2.46 -21.05 -11.57
N TRP A 178 3.43 -21.19 -12.46
CA TRP A 178 3.22 -21.32 -13.91
C TRP A 178 3.24 -22.77 -14.40
N THR A 179 4.02 -23.64 -13.78
CA THR A 179 4.21 -25.03 -14.21
C THR A 179 3.13 -25.96 -13.68
N LEU A 180 2.65 -25.74 -12.45
CA LEU A 180 1.59 -26.55 -11.86
C LEU A 180 0.22 -26.05 -12.35
N SER A 181 -0.49 -26.89 -13.11
CA SER A 181 -1.75 -26.54 -13.78
C SER A 181 -2.78 -25.93 -12.83
N THR A 182 -2.90 -26.49 -11.60
CA THR A 182 -3.84 -26.03 -10.58
C THR A 182 -3.55 -24.60 -10.12
N PHE A 183 -2.28 -24.27 -9.87
CA PHE A 183 -1.89 -22.91 -9.46
C PHE A 183 -1.96 -21.93 -10.63
N ARG A 184 -1.57 -22.34 -11.83
CA ARG A 184 -1.69 -21.52 -13.04
C ARG A 184 -3.13 -21.13 -13.32
N SER A 185 -4.06 -22.09 -13.27
CA SER A 185 -5.48 -21.83 -13.47
C SER A 185 -6.02 -20.88 -12.42
N ALA A 186 -5.73 -21.11 -11.13
CA ALA A 186 -6.11 -20.23 -10.05
C ALA A 186 -5.55 -18.82 -10.23
N PHE A 187 -4.24 -18.68 -10.43
CA PHE A 187 -3.58 -17.39 -10.55
C PHE A 187 -4.12 -16.57 -11.73
N THR A 188 -4.25 -17.18 -12.91
CA THR A 188 -4.75 -16.44 -14.09
C THR A 188 -6.21 -16.03 -13.94
N SER A 189 -7.06 -16.89 -13.39
CA SER A 189 -8.47 -16.59 -13.14
C SER A 189 -8.64 -15.49 -12.09
N VAL A 190 -7.95 -15.64 -10.94
CA VAL A 190 -8.02 -14.70 -9.83
C VAL A 190 -7.41 -13.34 -10.20
N LEU A 191 -6.26 -13.32 -10.91
CA LEU A 191 -5.66 -12.08 -11.40
C LEU A 191 -6.60 -11.36 -12.38
N GLY A 192 -7.14 -12.09 -13.35
CA GLY A 192 -8.08 -11.52 -14.33
C GLY A 192 -9.29 -10.89 -13.65
N TRP A 193 -9.89 -11.62 -12.70
CA TRP A 193 -11.00 -11.06 -11.93
C TRP A 193 -10.58 -9.90 -11.03
N THR A 194 -9.43 -9.95 -10.37
CA THR A 194 -8.93 -8.84 -9.53
C THR A 194 -8.81 -7.55 -10.33
N LEU A 195 -8.29 -7.62 -11.57
CA LEU A 195 -8.19 -6.45 -12.45
C LEU A 195 -9.57 -5.92 -12.85
N ILE A 196 -10.50 -6.80 -13.25
CA ILE A 196 -11.88 -6.40 -13.60
C ILE A 196 -12.56 -5.79 -12.37
N TRP A 197 -12.43 -6.41 -11.22
CA TRP A 197 -12.98 -5.93 -9.95
C TRP A 197 -12.44 -4.54 -9.58
N ALA A 198 -11.11 -4.37 -9.57
CA ALA A 198 -10.50 -3.10 -9.22
C ALA A 198 -10.94 -1.98 -10.19
N LEU A 199 -11.01 -2.27 -11.49
CA LEU A 199 -11.47 -1.30 -12.48
C LEU A 199 -12.97 -1.01 -12.34
N ALA A 200 -13.82 -2.02 -12.35
CA ALA A 200 -15.26 -1.83 -12.38
C ALA A 200 -15.77 -1.20 -11.07
N ALA A 201 -15.35 -1.72 -9.91
CA ALA A 201 -15.79 -1.24 -8.62
C ALA A 201 -15.30 0.20 -8.34
N SER A 202 -14.03 0.50 -8.64
CA SER A 202 -13.49 1.86 -8.46
C SER A 202 -14.14 2.85 -9.42
N THR A 203 -14.28 2.48 -10.68
CA THR A 203 -14.94 3.37 -11.66
C THR A 203 -16.38 3.66 -11.28
N LEU A 204 -17.13 2.63 -10.86
CA LEU A 204 -18.52 2.81 -10.43
C LEU A 204 -18.64 3.77 -9.24
N GLN A 205 -17.84 3.56 -8.18
CA GLN A 205 -17.88 4.45 -7.01
C GLN A 205 -17.42 5.87 -7.33
N ILE A 206 -16.43 6.05 -8.22
CA ILE A 206 -15.94 7.36 -8.66
C ILE A 206 -17.04 8.08 -9.46
N VAL A 207 -17.62 7.42 -10.43
CA VAL A 207 -18.71 7.99 -11.25
C VAL A 207 -19.90 8.37 -10.39
N LEU A 208 -20.36 7.47 -9.51
CA LEU A 208 -21.48 7.75 -8.59
C LEU A 208 -21.14 8.93 -7.67
N GLY A 209 -19.94 8.98 -7.09
CA GLY A 209 -19.55 10.06 -6.19
C GLY A 209 -19.46 11.42 -6.89
N ILE A 210 -18.84 11.48 -8.06
CA ILE A 210 -18.75 12.72 -8.85
C ILE A 210 -20.15 13.19 -9.29
N LEU A 211 -20.96 12.28 -9.84
CA LEU A 211 -22.32 12.64 -10.31
C LEU A 211 -23.20 13.15 -9.17
N THR A 212 -23.20 12.44 -8.02
CA THR A 212 -24.00 12.86 -6.86
C THR A 212 -23.54 14.22 -6.30
N ALA A 213 -22.22 14.48 -6.29
CA ALA A 213 -21.68 15.77 -5.85
C ALA A 213 -22.09 16.91 -6.80
N ILE A 214 -21.98 16.69 -8.11
CA ILE A 214 -22.37 17.69 -9.11
C ILE A 214 -23.85 18.00 -8.99
N VAL A 215 -24.72 16.98 -8.92
CA VAL A 215 -26.18 17.17 -8.79
C VAL A 215 -26.53 17.87 -7.49
N ALA A 216 -25.98 17.42 -6.36
CA ALA A 216 -26.24 18.01 -5.05
C ALA A 216 -25.76 19.48 -4.94
N ASN A 217 -24.74 19.88 -5.70
CA ASN A 217 -24.21 21.25 -5.69
C ASN A 217 -25.03 22.22 -6.54
N GLN A 218 -25.95 21.74 -7.40
CA GLN A 218 -26.72 22.62 -8.30
C GLN A 218 -27.57 23.65 -7.51
N PRO A 219 -27.71 24.89 -8.02
CA PRO A 219 -28.48 25.96 -7.36
C PRO A 219 -29.98 25.62 -7.16
N PHE A 220 -30.58 24.85 -8.06
CA PHE A 220 -31.98 24.47 -8.03
C PHE A 220 -32.28 23.36 -7.00
N VAL A 221 -31.27 22.66 -6.49
CA VAL A 221 -31.45 21.59 -5.48
C VAL A 221 -31.74 22.23 -4.12
N LYS A 222 -32.96 22.07 -3.66
CA LYS A 222 -33.39 22.48 -2.32
C LYS A 222 -33.08 21.34 -1.32
N GLY A 223 -32.75 21.69 -0.07
CA GLY A 223 -32.49 20.67 0.96
C GLY A 223 -31.16 19.96 0.84
N LYS A 224 -30.13 20.60 0.29
CA LYS A 224 -28.77 20.05 0.10
C LYS A 224 -28.21 19.35 1.34
N ARG A 225 -28.52 19.86 2.55
CA ARG A 225 -28.08 19.25 3.82
C ARG A 225 -28.69 17.88 4.04
N ILE A 226 -29.98 17.67 3.68
CA ILE A 226 -30.68 16.39 3.82
C ILE A 226 -30.07 15.38 2.86
N PHE A 227 -29.85 15.73 1.59
CA PHE A 227 -29.21 14.89 0.61
C PHE A 227 -27.77 14.55 1.03
N GLY A 228 -27.02 15.52 1.58
CA GLY A 228 -25.69 15.28 2.13
C GLY A 228 -25.69 14.20 3.22
N VAL A 229 -26.65 14.25 4.16
CA VAL A 229 -26.79 13.22 5.19
C VAL A 229 -27.15 11.86 4.58
N ILE A 230 -28.10 11.81 3.64
CA ILE A 230 -28.50 10.57 2.96
C ILE A 230 -27.33 9.93 2.21
N PHE A 231 -26.53 10.71 1.50
CA PHE A 231 -25.38 10.21 0.75
C PHE A 231 -24.23 9.72 1.66
N LEU A 232 -24.20 10.14 2.93
CA LEU A 232 -23.24 9.66 3.92
C LEU A 232 -23.75 8.47 4.75
N LEU A 233 -25.01 8.04 4.58
CA LEU A 233 -25.57 6.88 5.30
C LEU A 233 -24.73 5.60 5.17
N PRO A 234 -24.10 5.27 4.00
CA PRO A 234 -23.24 4.09 3.91
C PRO A 234 -22.09 4.10 4.91
N TRP A 235 -21.66 5.27 5.40
CA TRP A 235 -20.60 5.40 6.40
C TRP A 235 -21.11 5.47 7.85
N ALA A 236 -22.41 5.64 8.04
CA ALA A 236 -23.01 5.68 9.37
C ALA A 236 -22.94 4.32 10.08
N VAL A 237 -22.79 3.22 9.32
CA VAL A 237 -22.71 1.86 9.84
C VAL A 237 -21.31 1.29 9.53
N PRO A 238 -20.66 0.58 10.47
CA PRO A 238 -19.40 -0.09 10.19
C PRO A 238 -19.47 -0.99 8.95
N ALA A 239 -18.50 -0.89 8.05
CA ALA A 239 -18.53 -1.55 6.74
C ALA A 239 -18.80 -3.06 6.81
N PHE A 240 -18.22 -3.76 7.81
CA PHE A 240 -18.42 -5.22 7.94
C PHE A 240 -19.89 -5.58 8.24
N ILE A 241 -20.61 -4.78 9.03
CA ILE A 241 -22.06 -4.99 9.30
C ILE A 241 -22.85 -4.78 8.01
N THR A 242 -22.54 -3.71 7.28
CA THR A 242 -23.18 -3.43 5.99
C THR A 242 -22.94 -4.57 4.99
N ILE A 243 -21.71 -5.07 4.86
CA ILE A 243 -21.37 -6.19 3.96
C ILE A 243 -22.16 -7.45 4.32
N LEU A 244 -22.21 -7.83 5.60
CA LEU A 244 -22.98 -8.98 6.06
C LEU A 244 -24.48 -8.81 5.85
N THR A 245 -25.01 -7.60 6.04
CA THR A 245 -26.40 -7.29 5.75
C THR A 245 -26.72 -7.45 4.27
N PHE A 246 -25.89 -6.88 3.39
CA PHE A 246 -26.03 -7.07 1.94
C PHE A 246 -25.88 -8.55 1.54
N SER A 247 -24.92 -9.27 2.15
CA SER A 247 -24.77 -10.69 1.92
C SER A 247 -26.06 -11.47 2.18
N ASN A 248 -26.82 -11.11 3.22
CA ASN A 248 -28.14 -11.71 3.51
C ASN A 248 -29.23 -11.20 2.55
N MET A 249 -29.21 -9.91 2.20
CA MET A 249 -30.20 -9.34 1.24
C MET A 249 -30.06 -9.95 -0.15
N PHE A 250 -28.85 -10.32 -0.56
CA PHE A 250 -28.55 -11.01 -1.82
C PHE A 250 -28.61 -12.57 -1.71
N ASN A 251 -29.28 -13.11 -0.68
CA ASN A 251 -29.52 -14.55 -0.65
C ASN A 251 -30.48 -14.95 -1.77
N ASP A 252 -30.17 -16.07 -2.46
CA ASP A 252 -30.88 -16.50 -3.67
C ASP A 252 -32.35 -16.81 -3.42
N SER A 253 -32.68 -17.43 -2.26
CA SER A 253 -34.03 -17.93 -1.97
C SER A 253 -34.84 -16.97 -1.11
N VAL A 254 -34.26 -16.43 -0.03
CA VAL A 254 -34.97 -15.65 1.00
C VAL A 254 -34.50 -14.21 1.09
N GLY A 255 -33.52 -13.81 0.29
CA GLY A 255 -32.98 -12.45 0.31
C GLY A 255 -33.96 -11.42 -0.16
N ALA A 256 -33.97 -10.25 0.50
CA ALA A 256 -34.89 -9.15 0.22
C ALA A 256 -34.85 -8.69 -1.24
N ILE A 257 -33.71 -8.80 -1.93
CA ILE A 257 -33.57 -8.41 -3.33
C ILE A 257 -34.49 -9.26 -4.21
N ASN A 258 -34.44 -10.58 -4.10
CA ASN A 258 -35.29 -11.49 -4.87
C ASN A 258 -36.75 -11.50 -4.34
N ALA A 259 -36.94 -11.48 -3.03
CA ALA A 259 -38.25 -11.62 -2.43
C ALA A 259 -39.12 -10.36 -2.47
N GLN A 260 -38.52 -9.18 -2.47
CA GLN A 260 -39.23 -7.90 -2.34
C GLN A 260 -38.89 -6.89 -3.44
N VAL A 261 -37.61 -6.67 -3.72
CA VAL A 261 -37.15 -5.62 -4.65
C VAL A 261 -37.48 -5.97 -6.09
N LEU A 262 -37.14 -7.18 -6.55
CA LEU A 262 -37.44 -7.61 -7.93
C LEU A 262 -38.96 -7.63 -8.22
N PRO A 263 -39.85 -8.19 -7.37
CA PRO A 263 -41.28 -8.11 -7.58
C PRO A 263 -41.85 -6.67 -7.61
N LEU A 264 -41.24 -5.75 -6.86
CA LEU A 264 -41.62 -4.33 -6.93
C LEU A 264 -41.25 -3.75 -8.32
N PHE A 265 -40.08 -4.04 -8.82
CA PHE A 265 -39.66 -3.60 -10.17
C PHE A 265 -40.45 -4.32 -11.28
N ALA A 266 -40.88 -5.56 -11.08
CA ALA A 266 -41.73 -6.27 -12.03
C ALA A 266 -43.04 -5.57 -12.33
N LYS A 267 -43.60 -4.77 -11.38
CA LYS A 267 -44.78 -3.92 -11.62
C LYS A 267 -44.55 -2.87 -12.70
N ILE A 268 -43.30 -2.44 -12.88
CA ILE A 268 -42.88 -1.43 -13.88
C ILE A 268 -42.32 -2.13 -15.12
N PHE A 269 -41.60 -3.20 -14.91
CA PHE A 269 -40.90 -3.97 -15.94
C PHE A 269 -41.39 -5.45 -15.92
N PRO A 270 -42.49 -5.79 -16.62
CA PRO A 270 -43.11 -7.11 -16.53
C PRO A 270 -42.20 -8.29 -16.86
N PHE A 271 -41.12 -8.08 -17.61
CA PHE A 271 -40.12 -9.13 -17.90
C PHE A 271 -39.34 -9.62 -16.67
N LEU A 272 -39.46 -8.93 -15.55
CA LEU A 272 -38.84 -9.31 -14.27
C LEU A 272 -39.76 -10.18 -13.40
N ASP A 273 -41.01 -10.40 -13.84
CA ASP A 273 -41.98 -11.17 -13.05
C ASP A 273 -41.54 -12.65 -12.96
N GLY A 274 -41.53 -13.16 -11.73
CA GLY A 274 -41.07 -14.53 -11.46
C GLY A 274 -39.56 -14.77 -11.61
N VAL A 275 -38.76 -13.74 -11.90
CA VAL A 275 -37.31 -13.88 -12.05
C VAL A 275 -36.66 -14.04 -10.67
N LEU A 276 -35.90 -15.12 -10.49
CA LEU A 276 -35.04 -15.33 -9.34
C LEU A 276 -33.56 -15.26 -9.81
N ILE A 277 -32.82 -14.29 -9.29
CA ILE A 277 -31.43 -14.10 -9.65
C ILE A 277 -30.55 -14.91 -8.69
N PRO A 278 -29.67 -15.77 -9.19
CA PRO A 278 -28.79 -16.60 -8.36
C PRO A 278 -27.55 -15.81 -7.91
N TRP A 279 -27.77 -14.84 -7.00
CA TRP A 279 -26.76 -13.87 -6.57
C TRP A 279 -25.52 -14.52 -5.92
N LYS A 280 -25.69 -15.68 -5.25
CA LYS A 280 -24.61 -16.36 -4.52
C LYS A 280 -24.18 -17.68 -5.11
N THR A 281 -24.98 -18.25 -6.02
CA THR A 281 -24.70 -19.55 -6.64
C THR A 281 -24.20 -19.43 -8.08
N ASP A 282 -24.37 -18.28 -8.72
CA ASP A 282 -23.80 -18.01 -10.05
C ASP A 282 -22.63 -17.03 -9.96
N PRO A 283 -21.43 -17.34 -10.52
CA PRO A 283 -20.25 -16.49 -10.46
C PRO A 283 -20.46 -15.07 -11.05
N THR A 284 -21.23 -14.96 -12.12
CA THR A 284 -21.44 -13.67 -12.82
C THR A 284 -22.29 -12.75 -11.97
N TRP A 285 -23.40 -13.28 -11.44
CA TRP A 285 -24.29 -12.50 -10.58
C TRP A 285 -23.61 -12.11 -9.25
N THR A 286 -22.80 -13.01 -8.68
CA THR A 286 -22.01 -12.67 -7.49
C THR A 286 -21.04 -11.54 -7.76
N LYS A 287 -20.35 -11.53 -8.92
CA LYS A 287 -19.45 -10.45 -9.33
C LYS A 287 -20.20 -9.13 -9.49
N ILE A 288 -21.38 -9.14 -10.09
CA ILE A 288 -22.24 -7.96 -10.25
C ILE A 288 -22.67 -7.43 -8.87
N ALA A 289 -23.14 -8.30 -7.98
CA ALA A 289 -23.55 -7.91 -6.62
C ALA A 289 -22.40 -7.25 -5.83
N LEU A 290 -21.19 -7.83 -5.92
CA LEU A 290 -19.99 -7.27 -5.29
C LEU A 290 -19.66 -5.87 -5.81
N ILE A 291 -19.68 -5.67 -7.15
CA ILE A 291 -19.41 -4.35 -7.77
C ILE A 291 -20.47 -3.32 -7.33
N MET A 292 -21.75 -3.68 -7.33
CA MET A 292 -22.84 -2.82 -6.89
C MET A 292 -22.67 -2.42 -5.42
N MET A 293 -22.35 -3.38 -4.56
CA MET A 293 -22.14 -3.14 -3.14
C MET A 293 -20.94 -2.22 -2.89
N GLN A 294 -19.83 -2.41 -3.61
CA GLN A 294 -18.68 -1.52 -3.49
C GLN A 294 -19.00 -0.11 -4.01
N GLY A 295 -19.77 0.00 -5.07
CA GLY A 295 -20.30 1.28 -5.53
C GLY A 295 -21.02 2.03 -4.42
N TRP A 296 -21.91 1.34 -3.68
CA TRP A 296 -22.64 1.88 -2.54
C TRP A 296 -21.73 2.24 -1.35
N LEU A 297 -20.76 1.41 -1.02
CA LEU A 297 -19.85 1.67 0.11
C LEU A 297 -18.81 2.75 -0.19
N GLY A 298 -18.37 2.86 -1.45
CA GLY A 298 -17.25 3.71 -1.82
C GLY A 298 -17.63 5.11 -2.31
N PHE A 299 -18.83 5.31 -2.88
CA PHE A 299 -19.20 6.60 -3.46
C PHE A 299 -19.22 7.77 -2.45
N PRO A 300 -19.55 7.60 -1.15
CA PRO A 300 -19.58 8.72 -0.22
C PRO A 300 -18.24 9.45 -0.09
N TYR A 301 -17.14 8.70 -0.13
CA TYR A 301 -15.80 9.28 -0.09
C TYR A 301 -15.55 10.22 -1.27
N ILE A 302 -15.87 9.75 -2.47
CA ILE A 302 -15.71 10.53 -3.69
C ILE A 302 -16.68 11.71 -3.74
N TYR A 303 -17.90 11.52 -3.22
CA TYR A 303 -18.88 12.59 -3.08
C TYR A 303 -18.34 13.75 -2.24
N VAL A 304 -17.84 13.46 -1.03
CA VAL A 304 -17.28 14.49 -0.13
C VAL A 304 -16.07 15.17 -0.74
N LEU A 305 -15.14 14.40 -1.29
CA LEU A 305 -13.95 14.92 -1.98
C LEU A 305 -14.35 15.88 -3.11
N THR A 306 -15.24 15.42 -4.00
CA THR A 306 -15.68 16.19 -5.15
C THR A 306 -16.44 17.44 -4.72
N LEU A 307 -17.31 17.33 -3.71
CA LEU A 307 -18.07 18.48 -3.19
C LEU A 307 -17.13 19.57 -2.64
N GLY A 308 -16.09 19.17 -1.91
CA GLY A 308 -15.06 20.11 -1.43
C GLY A 308 -14.34 20.83 -2.58
N ILE A 309 -14.00 20.12 -3.65
CA ILE A 309 -13.37 20.72 -4.83
C ILE A 309 -14.35 21.67 -5.54
N LEU A 310 -15.61 21.26 -5.74
CA LEU A 310 -16.62 22.12 -6.39
C LEU A 310 -16.83 23.44 -5.63
N GLN A 311 -16.72 23.43 -4.31
CA GLN A 311 -16.86 24.63 -3.49
C GLN A 311 -15.62 25.55 -3.54
N SER A 312 -14.46 25.04 -3.96
CA SER A 312 -13.24 25.83 -4.12
C SER A 312 -13.10 26.49 -5.49
N ILE A 313 -13.91 26.10 -6.48
CA ILE A 313 -13.87 26.70 -7.82
C ILE A 313 -14.49 28.11 -7.76
N PRO A 314 -13.75 29.17 -8.21
CA PRO A 314 -14.28 30.52 -8.24
C PRO A 314 -15.52 30.63 -9.13
N ASN A 315 -16.59 31.30 -8.64
CA ASN A 315 -17.80 31.49 -9.40
C ASN A 315 -17.59 32.34 -10.67
N ASP A 316 -16.62 33.25 -10.65
CA ASP A 316 -16.26 34.11 -11.77
C ASP A 316 -15.97 33.32 -13.05
N LEU A 317 -15.39 32.10 -12.93
CA LEU A 317 -15.15 31.22 -14.08
C LEU A 317 -16.47 30.78 -14.74
N TYR A 318 -17.49 30.49 -13.94
CA TYR A 318 -18.81 30.09 -14.45
C TYR A 318 -19.61 31.27 -15.00
N GLU A 319 -19.42 32.45 -14.43
CA GLU A 319 -20.03 33.71 -14.91
C GLU A 319 -19.42 34.13 -16.25
N ALA A 320 -18.09 34.14 -16.38
CA ALA A 320 -17.41 34.39 -17.64
C ALA A 320 -17.86 33.40 -18.75
N ALA A 321 -17.88 32.10 -18.43
CA ALA A 321 -18.36 31.08 -19.36
C ALA A 321 -19.85 31.25 -19.72
N TYR A 322 -20.66 31.83 -18.83
CA TYR A 322 -22.05 32.16 -19.15
C TYR A 322 -22.16 33.33 -20.12
N ILE A 323 -21.34 34.36 -19.96
CA ILE A 323 -21.28 35.52 -20.86
C ILE A 323 -20.82 35.07 -22.27
N ASP A 324 -19.86 34.12 -22.34
CA ASP A 324 -19.39 33.49 -23.57
C ASP A 324 -20.40 32.52 -24.20
N GLY A 325 -21.59 32.35 -23.62
CA GLY A 325 -22.66 31.49 -24.15
C GLY A 325 -22.43 29.99 -23.95
N ALA A 326 -21.52 29.59 -23.06
CA ALA A 326 -21.25 28.18 -22.79
C ALA A 326 -22.43 27.47 -22.13
N ASN A 327 -22.83 26.32 -22.69
CA ASN A 327 -23.85 25.46 -22.11
C ASN A 327 -23.34 24.64 -20.92
N GLY A 328 -24.24 23.93 -20.22
CA GLY A 328 -23.89 23.15 -19.02
C GLY A 328 -22.82 22.07 -19.25
N TRP A 329 -22.86 21.40 -20.41
CA TRP A 329 -21.85 20.40 -20.77
C TRP A 329 -20.46 21.01 -21.06
N GLN A 330 -20.41 22.17 -21.71
CA GLN A 330 -19.18 22.90 -21.96
C GLN A 330 -18.55 23.39 -20.65
N LYS A 331 -19.35 23.93 -19.71
CA LYS A 331 -18.89 24.29 -18.37
C LYS A 331 -18.36 23.08 -17.59
N PHE A 332 -19.07 21.95 -17.65
CA PHE A 332 -18.60 20.72 -17.04
C PHE A 332 -17.25 20.26 -17.61
N ARG A 333 -17.17 20.14 -18.96
CA ARG A 333 -16.00 19.58 -19.62
C ARG A 333 -14.75 20.47 -19.53
N ASN A 334 -14.92 21.79 -19.57
CA ASN A 334 -13.80 22.74 -19.71
C ASN A 334 -13.43 23.42 -18.38
N ILE A 335 -14.31 23.43 -17.37
CA ILE A 335 -14.06 24.05 -16.07
C ILE A 335 -14.12 22.97 -14.97
N THR A 336 -15.30 22.37 -14.75
CA THR A 336 -15.55 21.52 -13.60
C THR A 336 -14.69 20.26 -13.61
N PHE A 337 -14.71 19.49 -14.70
CA PHE A 337 -14.01 18.21 -14.80
C PHE A 337 -12.48 18.35 -14.73
N PRO A 338 -11.84 19.30 -15.44
CA PRO A 338 -10.40 19.51 -15.31
C PRO A 338 -9.98 19.91 -13.89
N MET A 339 -10.75 20.77 -13.21
CA MET A 339 -10.47 21.18 -11.83
C MET A 339 -10.60 20.01 -10.86
N ILE A 340 -11.64 19.14 -11.02
CA ILE A 340 -11.76 17.92 -10.23
C ILE A 340 -10.55 17.02 -10.45
N MET A 341 -10.16 16.81 -11.71
CA MET A 341 -9.04 15.92 -12.03
C MET A 341 -7.71 16.46 -11.52
N ALA A 342 -7.46 17.77 -11.63
CA ALA A 342 -6.22 18.38 -11.15
C ALA A 342 -6.00 18.13 -9.65
N VAL A 343 -7.06 18.23 -8.84
CA VAL A 343 -6.96 18.08 -7.39
C VAL A 343 -7.14 16.62 -6.94
N ALA A 344 -8.09 15.90 -7.54
CA ALA A 344 -8.48 14.57 -7.08
C ALA A 344 -7.67 13.42 -7.69
N ALA A 345 -6.93 13.62 -8.80
CA ALA A 345 -6.28 12.53 -9.53
C ALA A 345 -5.45 11.58 -8.64
N PRO A 346 -4.58 12.04 -7.71
CA PRO A 346 -3.83 11.14 -6.84
C PRO A 346 -4.74 10.26 -5.98
N THR A 347 -5.81 10.86 -5.44
CA THR A 347 -6.80 10.16 -4.61
C THR A 347 -7.62 9.17 -5.42
N LEU A 348 -8.06 9.55 -6.63
CA LEU A 348 -8.79 8.65 -7.53
C LEU A 348 -7.96 7.44 -7.94
N ILE A 349 -6.66 7.63 -8.26
CA ILE A 349 -5.73 6.52 -8.52
C ILE A 349 -5.63 5.59 -7.31
N SER A 350 -5.53 6.16 -6.10
CA SER A 350 -5.44 5.40 -4.87
C SER A 350 -6.67 4.52 -4.62
N GLN A 351 -7.87 4.90 -5.12
CA GLN A 351 -9.07 4.06 -5.01
C GLN A 351 -8.96 2.74 -5.80
N TYR A 352 -8.29 2.75 -6.95
CA TYR A 352 -8.04 1.51 -7.71
C TYR A 352 -7.11 0.58 -6.93
N THR A 353 -6.05 1.12 -6.32
CA THR A 353 -5.13 0.35 -5.46
C THR A 353 -5.84 -0.17 -4.21
N PHE A 354 -6.70 0.63 -3.59
CA PHE A 354 -7.50 0.22 -2.44
C PHE A 354 -8.42 -0.96 -2.79
N ASN A 355 -9.20 -0.86 -3.86
CA ASN A 355 -10.11 -1.93 -4.26
C ASN A 355 -9.36 -3.18 -4.73
N PHE A 356 -8.17 -3.04 -5.33
CA PHE A 356 -7.32 -4.18 -5.68
C PHE A 356 -7.02 -5.06 -4.47
N ASN A 357 -6.92 -4.48 -3.27
CA ASN A 357 -6.62 -5.15 -2.02
C ASN A 357 -7.81 -5.23 -1.05
N ASN A 358 -9.04 -5.02 -1.52
CA ASN A 358 -10.23 -4.99 -0.65
C ASN A 358 -10.70 -6.40 -0.27
N PHE A 359 -9.99 -7.00 0.68
CA PHE A 359 -10.27 -8.34 1.19
C PHE A 359 -11.68 -8.48 1.77
N SER A 360 -12.09 -7.52 2.60
CA SER A 360 -13.27 -7.67 3.47
C SER A 360 -14.56 -7.89 2.70
N ILE A 361 -14.76 -7.17 1.61
CA ILE A 361 -16.00 -7.26 0.83
C ILE A 361 -16.13 -8.63 0.14
N ILE A 362 -15.03 -9.15 -0.38
CA ILE A 362 -15.01 -10.46 -1.05
C ILE A 362 -15.25 -11.59 -0.05
N TYR A 363 -14.49 -11.54 1.06
CA TYR A 363 -14.52 -12.61 2.07
C TYR A 363 -15.85 -12.65 2.82
N LEU A 364 -16.34 -11.50 3.30
CA LEU A 364 -17.56 -11.45 4.11
C LEU A 364 -18.83 -11.62 3.29
N PHE A 365 -18.84 -11.31 1.99
CA PHE A 365 -20.02 -11.47 1.15
C PHE A 365 -20.32 -12.93 0.85
N ASN A 366 -19.35 -13.69 0.35
CA ASN A 366 -19.53 -15.08 -0.09
C ASN A 366 -18.24 -15.92 -0.03
N ASP A 367 -17.31 -15.57 0.85
CA ASP A 367 -16.00 -16.24 0.98
C ASP A 367 -15.32 -16.53 -0.37
N GLY A 368 -15.34 -15.57 -1.31
CA GLY A 368 -14.77 -15.71 -2.64
C GLY A 368 -15.49 -16.71 -3.55
N GLY A 369 -16.60 -17.33 -3.11
CA GLY A 369 -17.44 -18.21 -3.91
C GLY A 369 -18.27 -17.48 -4.99
N PRO A 370 -19.10 -18.19 -5.73
CA PRO A 370 -19.32 -19.64 -5.71
C PRO A 370 -18.28 -20.44 -6.51
N GLY A 371 -18.25 -21.73 -6.26
CA GLY A 371 -17.41 -22.67 -7.02
C GLY A 371 -15.92 -22.54 -6.74
N SER A 372 -15.10 -23.27 -7.48
CA SER A 372 -13.64 -23.27 -7.38
C SER A 372 -12.99 -23.14 -8.75
N VAL A 373 -11.90 -22.34 -8.80
CA VAL A 373 -11.08 -22.15 -10.00
C VAL A 373 -9.71 -22.85 -9.89
N GLY A 374 -9.52 -23.66 -8.85
CA GLY A 374 -8.28 -24.37 -8.54
C GLY A 374 -7.51 -23.70 -7.40
N GLY A 375 -6.49 -24.37 -6.86
CA GLY A 375 -5.58 -23.84 -5.84
C GLY A 375 -6.27 -23.22 -4.62
N ASN A 376 -7.41 -23.78 -4.19
CA ASN A 376 -8.28 -23.26 -3.12
C ASN A 376 -8.92 -21.88 -3.39
N ALA A 377 -8.86 -21.38 -4.62
CA ALA A 377 -9.52 -20.15 -5.00
C ALA A 377 -10.97 -20.38 -5.44
N GLY A 378 -11.89 -19.54 -5.02
CA GLY A 378 -13.24 -19.44 -5.55
C GLY A 378 -13.32 -18.49 -6.76
N SER A 379 -14.46 -18.48 -7.44
CA SER A 379 -14.64 -17.73 -8.70
C SER A 379 -14.66 -16.20 -8.51
N THR A 380 -14.88 -15.71 -7.31
CA THR A 380 -14.88 -14.27 -6.98
C THR A 380 -13.74 -13.88 -6.04
N ASP A 381 -12.84 -14.81 -5.73
CA ASP A 381 -11.62 -14.45 -5.01
C ASP A 381 -10.80 -13.44 -5.80
N ILE A 382 -10.35 -12.42 -5.12
CA ILE A 382 -9.28 -11.55 -5.57
C ILE A 382 -7.95 -12.01 -5.00
N LEU A 383 -6.84 -11.50 -5.50
CA LEU A 383 -5.51 -12.01 -5.12
C LEU A 383 -5.28 -12.02 -3.61
N ILE A 384 -5.70 -10.97 -2.90
CA ILE A 384 -5.51 -10.90 -1.43
C ILE A 384 -6.38 -11.92 -0.68
N SER A 385 -7.62 -12.20 -1.11
CA SER A 385 -8.47 -13.20 -0.46
C SER A 385 -7.98 -14.64 -0.76
N TRP A 386 -7.43 -14.86 -1.94
CA TRP A 386 -6.78 -16.11 -2.27
C TRP A 386 -5.51 -16.36 -1.44
N ILE A 387 -4.64 -15.34 -1.26
CA ILE A 387 -3.48 -15.41 -0.37
C ILE A 387 -3.91 -15.82 1.05
N TYR A 388 -4.97 -15.20 1.56
CA TYR A 388 -5.51 -15.56 2.87
C TYR A 388 -5.89 -17.04 2.92
N LYS A 389 -6.61 -17.57 1.92
CA LYS A 389 -6.97 -18.97 1.82
C LYS A 389 -5.77 -19.90 1.70
N LEU A 390 -4.72 -19.50 0.97
CA LEU A 390 -3.48 -20.26 0.89
C LEU A 390 -2.79 -20.43 2.25
N THR A 391 -3.01 -19.51 3.19
CA THR A 391 -2.37 -19.54 4.51
C THR A 391 -3.25 -20.13 5.62
N THR A 392 -4.58 -20.13 5.45
CA THR A 392 -5.53 -20.49 6.52
C THR A 392 -6.25 -21.83 6.30
N ASN A 393 -6.06 -22.48 5.16
CA ASN A 393 -6.67 -23.78 4.87
C ASN A 393 -5.98 -24.92 5.65
N THR A 394 -6.50 -26.14 5.51
CA THR A 394 -5.98 -27.34 6.17
C THR A 394 -4.58 -27.77 5.69
N SER A 395 -4.13 -27.28 4.56
CA SER A 395 -2.81 -27.55 3.97
C SER A 395 -2.14 -26.23 3.55
N PRO A 396 -1.71 -25.41 4.52
CA PRO A 396 -1.23 -24.06 4.24
C PRO A 396 0.03 -24.05 3.37
N GLN A 397 0.09 -23.09 2.44
CA GLN A 397 1.12 -22.89 1.44
C GLN A 397 1.77 -21.50 1.65
N TYR A 398 2.46 -21.31 2.77
CA TYR A 398 2.95 -19.98 3.18
C TYR A 398 3.93 -19.37 2.17
N SER A 399 4.88 -20.16 1.65
CA SER A 399 5.85 -19.67 0.67
C SER A 399 5.20 -19.33 -0.68
N MET A 400 4.22 -20.12 -1.10
CA MET A 400 3.45 -19.82 -2.31
C MET A 400 2.63 -18.53 -2.12
N ALA A 401 1.96 -18.36 -0.98
CA ALA A 401 1.24 -17.14 -0.63
C ALA A 401 2.15 -15.92 -0.64
N ALA A 402 3.35 -16.04 -0.07
CA ALA A 402 4.37 -14.99 -0.07
C ALA A 402 4.84 -14.67 -1.50
N ALA A 403 5.07 -15.66 -2.35
CA ALA A 403 5.45 -15.45 -3.74
C ALA A 403 4.36 -14.72 -4.54
N VAL A 404 3.08 -15.11 -4.36
CA VAL A 404 1.93 -14.39 -4.94
C VAL A 404 1.90 -12.95 -4.47
N THR A 405 2.11 -12.71 -3.16
CA THR A 405 2.16 -11.35 -2.58
C THR A 405 3.22 -10.47 -3.25
N LEU A 406 4.41 -11.02 -3.51
CA LEU A 406 5.49 -10.28 -4.18
C LEU A 406 5.12 -9.92 -5.63
N ILE A 407 4.54 -10.87 -6.38
CA ILE A 407 4.10 -10.59 -7.76
C ILE A 407 3.03 -9.50 -7.77
N ILE A 408 2.06 -9.58 -6.86
CA ILE A 408 1.03 -8.55 -6.71
C ILE A 408 1.65 -7.19 -6.43
N SER A 409 2.58 -7.13 -5.48
CA SER A 409 3.25 -5.88 -5.11
C SER A 409 3.95 -5.24 -6.31
N VAL A 410 4.66 -6.04 -7.12
CA VAL A 410 5.31 -5.56 -8.35
C VAL A 410 4.27 -5.04 -9.35
N ILE A 411 3.17 -5.76 -9.56
CA ILE A 411 2.10 -5.35 -10.49
C ILE A 411 1.48 -4.02 -10.03
N VAL A 412 1.07 -3.93 -8.76
CA VAL A 412 0.40 -2.75 -8.21
C VAL A 412 1.32 -1.53 -8.23
N ILE A 413 2.58 -1.69 -7.79
CA ILE A 413 3.57 -0.60 -7.82
C ILE A 413 3.79 -0.13 -9.26
N SER A 414 3.97 -1.05 -10.20
CA SER A 414 4.20 -0.71 -11.62
C SER A 414 3.02 0.04 -12.22
N ILE A 415 1.79 -0.44 -12.01
CA ILE A 415 0.58 0.21 -12.49
C ILE A 415 0.42 1.61 -11.86
N SER A 416 0.61 1.71 -10.54
CA SER A 416 0.50 2.97 -9.82
C SER A 416 1.54 3.99 -10.29
N MET A 417 2.80 3.59 -10.45
CA MET A 417 3.86 4.47 -10.95
C MET A 417 3.55 5.01 -12.35
N VAL A 418 3.07 4.14 -13.25
CA VAL A 418 2.68 4.55 -14.61
C VAL A 418 1.49 5.51 -14.56
N ALA A 419 0.48 5.22 -13.73
CA ALA A 419 -0.69 6.08 -13.59
C ALA A 419 -0.32 7.46 -13.03
N PHE A 420 0.45 7.52 -11.95
CA PHE A 420 0.91 8.79 -11.37
C PHE A 420 1.74 9.61 -12.35
N LYS A 421 2.66 8.97 -13.10
CA LYS A 421 3.48 9.65 -14.10
C LYS A 421 2.63 10.20 -15.26
N LYS A 422 1.68 9.42 -15.80
CA LYS A 422 0.84 9.85 -16.93
C LYS A 422 -0.15 10.95 -16.58
N LEU A 423 -0.64 10.96 -15.35
CA LEU A 423 -1.64 11.94 -14.90
C LEU A 423 -1.01 13.19 -14.27
N HIS A 424 0.34 13.32 -14.31
CA HIS A 424 1.06 14.44 -13.70
C HIS A 424 0.60 14.72 -12.27
N ALA A 425 0.27 13.65 -11.52
CA ALA A 425 -0.44 13.73 -10.26
C ALA A 425 0.37 14.39 -9.11
N PHE A 426 1.67 14.65 -9.33
CA PHE A 426 2.56 15.34 -8.40
C PHE A 426 3.13 16.66 -8.95
N ASP A 427 2.81 17.02 -10.19
CA ASP A 427 3.25 18.28 -10.79
C ASP A 427 2.33 19.40 -10.29
N MET A 428 2.51 19.81 -9.04
CA MET A 428 1.75 20.90 -8.41
C MET A 428 2.42 22.29 -8.62
N GLU A 429 3.32 22.42 -9.58
CA GLU A 429 4.06 23.68 -9.78
C GLU A 429 3.32 24.75 -10.59
N ASP A 430 2.14 24.44 -11.20
CA ASP A 430 1.45 25.35 -12.12
C ASP A 430 -0.05 25.57 -11.83
N VAL A 431 -0.51 25.48 -10.56
CA VAL A 431 -1.90 25.81 -10.22
C VAL A 431 -1.99 26.94 -9.20
#